data_e542e14dcb0e006ab8e7bdc975d335a7
#
_entry.id   e542e14dcb0e006ab8e7bdc975d335a7
#
_cell.length_a   1.000
_cell.length_b   1.000
_cell.length_c   1.000
_cell.angle_alpha   90.00
_cell.angle_beta   90.00
_cell.angle_gamma   90.00
#
_symmetry.space_group_name_H-M   'P 1'
#
loop_
_entity.id
_entity.type
_entity.pdbx_description
1 polymer ?
#
loop_
_entity_poly.entity_id
_entity_poly.type
_entity_poly.pdbx_seq_one_letter_code
_entity_poly.pdbx_strand_id
1 'polypeptide(L)'
;GKPGSKVQESTGGGRDMTIFQTREDYISSSSISSYPWVMPITTANPEASMVLLNELYTNPELADLIIYGIEGTHYEITEDGFLDANAGTSPDTYSTLNWLYPNQFASTVIVGNTADLWERTIAFNEEAVKSPAMGFAFDSTTVTTELTAVTNVYEEYQKSLEYGFVDPDVGIPEMLEKMNNAGLQKIIDEKQAQLDAWAAAR
;
A
#
# COMPACT_ATOMS: atom_id res chain seq x y z
N GLY A 1 4.10 -13.78 -1.50
CA GLY A 1 4.23 -12.34 -1.78
C GLY A 1 4.11 -12.07 -3.27
N LYS A 2 3.85 -10.82 -3.62
CA LYS A 2 3.79 -10.38 -5.03
C LYS A 2 5.13 -10.61 -5.74
N PRO A 3 5.17 -10.69 -7.08
CA PRO A 3 6.41 -10.72 -7.86
C PRO A 3 7.36 -9.57 -7.46
N GLY A 4 8.67 -9.83 -7.42
CA GLY A 4 9.68 -8.85 -6.99
C GLY A 4 9.83 -8.65 -5.48
N SER A 5 8.94 -9.18 -4.64
CA SER A 5 9.01 -9.00 -3.16
C SER A 5 10.37 -9.44 -2.59
N LYS A 6 10.94 -10.54 -3.07
CA LYS A 6 12.24 -11.01 -2.57
C LYS A 6 13.34 -9.96 -2.80
N VAL A 7 13.42 -9.41 -3.99
CA VAL A 7 14.43 -8.39 -4.33
C VAL A 7 14.20 -7.12 -3.52
N GLN A 8 12.95 -6.64 -3.46
CA GLN A 8 12.57 -5.45 -2.70
C GLN A 8 12.96 -5.58 -1.22
N GLU A 9 12.58 -6.68 -0.57
CA GLU A 9 12.84 -6.89 0.87
C GLU A 9 14.33 -7.16 1.14
N SER A 10 15.02 -7.88 0.26
CA SER A 10 16.47 -8.12 0.40
C SER A 10 17.27 -6.83 0.27
N THR A 11 16.91 -5.97 -0.68
CA THR A 11 17.57 -4.66 -0.89
C THR A 11 17.29 -3.74 0.30
N GLY A 12 16.02 -3.59 0.70
CA GLY A 12 15.65 -2.73 1.83
C GLY A 12 16.20 -3.21 3.18
N GLY A 13 16.31 -4.52 3.39
CA GLY A 13 16.82 -5.11 4.62
C GLY A 13 18.33 -5.34 4.65
N GLY A 14 19.04 -5.17 3.53
CA GLY A 14 20.48 -5.44 3.40
C GLY A 14 20.85 -6.91 3.65
N ARG A 15 19.93 -7.86 3.44
CA ARG A 15 20.08 -9.29 3.70
C ARG A 15 19.33 -10.11 2.67
N ASP A 16 19.81 -11.34 2.37
CA ASP A 16 19.05 -12.27 1.54
C ASP A 16 17.80 -12.75 2.29
N MET A 17 16.64 -12.35 1.78
CA MET A 17 15.33 -12.62 2.38
C MET A 17 14.63 -13.75 1.65
N THR A 18 13.91 -14.58 2.40
CA THR A 18 13.02 -15.60 1.83
C THR A 18 11.56 -15.18 2.05
N ILE A 19 10.79 -15.16 0.98
CA ILE A 19 9.39 -14.74 1.00
C ILE A 19 8.49 -15.96 0.92
N PHE A 20 7.58 -16.08 1.88
CA PHE A 20 6.55 -17.14 1.89
C PHE A 20 5.17 -16.50 1.74
N GLN A 21 4.38 -17.02 0.82
CA GLN A 21 2.97 -16.67 0.72
C GLN A 21 2.17 -17.51 1.72
N THR A 22 1.52 -16.85 2.66
CA THR A 22 0.79 -17.50 3.76
C THR A 22 -0.71 -17.65 3.47
N ARG A 23 -1.22 -16.95 2.46
CA ARG A 23 -2.62 -17.01 2.02
C ARG A 23 -2.72 -16.63 0.54
N GLU A 24 -3.86 -16.94 -0.08
CA GLU A 24 -4.19 -16.45 -1.43
C GLU A 24 -4.22 -14.92 -1.46
N ASP A 25 -3.89 -14.37 -2.61
CA ASP A 25 -3.94 -12.93 -2.82
C ASP A 25 -5.38 -12.44 -2.82
N TYR A 26 -5.58 -11.27 -2.23
CA TYR A 26 -6.91 -10.73 -2.00
C TYR A 26 -6.94 -9.24 -2.29
N ILE A 27 -7.90 -8.82 -3.13
CA ILE A 27 -8.12 -7.43 -3.48
C ILE A 27 -9.41 -6.93 -2.85
N SER A 28 -9.33 -5.79 -2.16
CA SER A 28 -10.47 -5.08 -1.58
C SER A 28 -10.48 -3.62 -2.05
N SER A 29 -11.55 -2.89 -1.77
CA SER A 29 -11.62 -1.44 -2.04
C SER A 29 -10.46 -0.68 -1.40
N SER A 30 -10.10 -1.02 -0.16
CA SER A 30 -8.97 -0.40 0.54
C SER A 30 -7.62 -0.70 -0.12
N SER A 31 -7.42 -1.88 -0.72
CA SER A 31 -6.18 -2.20 -1.45
C SER A 31 -5.96 -1.30 -2.65
N ILE A 32 -7.05 -0.84 -3.29
CA ILE A 32 -6.99 -0.03 -4.51
C ILE A 32 -6.94 1.46 -4.19
N SER A 33 -7.60 1.91 -3.10
CA SER A 33 -7.81 3.32 -2.79
C SER A 33 -6.98 3.84 -1.60
N SER A 34 -6.02 3.06 -1.09
CA SER A 34 -5.23 3.44 0.09
C SER A 34 -4.37 4.68 -0.12
N TYR A 35 -3.91 4.91 -1.35
CA TYR A 35 -2.98 6.00 -1.68
C TYR A 35 -3.43 6.72 -2.96
N PRO A 36 -4.60 7.42 -2.94
CA PRO A 36 -5.08 8.12 -4.11
C PRO A 36 -4.27 9.39 -4.38
N TRP A 37 -3.94 9.62 -5.63
CA TRP A 37 -3.51 10.94 -6.08
C TRP A 37 -4.76 11.78 -6.32
N VAL A 38 -4.79 12.98 -5.73
CA VAL A 38 -5.98 13.84 -5.76
C VAL A 38 -5.64 15.22 -6.29
N MET A 39 -6.58 15.81 -7.02
CA MET A 39 -6.51 17.18 -7.47
C MET A 39 -7.49 18.02 -6.62
N PRO A 40 -7.00 18.99 -5.80
CA PRO A 40 -7.87 19.82 -4.98
C PRO A 40 -8.79 20.69 -5.84
N ILE A 41 -9.99 20.95 -5.36
CA ILE A 41 -10.94 21.86 -6.04
C ILE A 41 -10.40 23.29 -6.17
N THR A 42 -9.43 23.66 -5.33
CA THR A 42 -8.75 24.96 -5.33
C THR A 42 -7.62 25.07 -6.36
N THR A 43 -7.38 24.01 -7.18
CA THR A 43 -6.35 24.02 -8.22
C THR A 43 -6.59 25.16 -9.22
N ALA A 44 -5.58 26.01 -9.41
CA ALA A 44 -5.68 27.16 -10.31
C ALA A 44 -5.71 26.75 -11.79
N ASN A 45 -5.09 25.61 -12.15
CA ASN A 45 -5.07 25.09 -13.51
C ASN A 45 -5.30 23.57 -13.51
N PRO A 46 -6.56 23.11 -13.51
CA PRO A 46 -6.89 21.69 -13.48
C PRO A 46 -6.45 20.96 -14.75
N GLU A 47 -6.43 21.61 -15.91
CA GLU A 47 -5.97 21.00 -17.18
C GLU A 47 -4.49 20.64 -17.09
N ALA A 48 -3.63 21.56 -16.65
CA ALA A 48 -2.21 21.30 -16.48
C ALA A 48 -1.96 20.21 -15.43
N SER A 49 -2.75 20.17 -14.36
CA SER A 49 -2.66 19.11 -13.35
C SER A 49 -3.01 17.74 -13.93
N MET A 50 -4.01 17.66 -14.81
CA MET A 50 -4.37 16.42 -15.49
C MET A 50 -3.31 15.99 -16.52
N VAL A 51 -2.68 16.93 -17.22
CA VAL A 51 -1.54 16.63 -18.13
C VAL A 51 -0.39 16.04 -17.31
N LEU A 52 -0.01 16.67 -16.19
CA LEU A 52 1.02 16.12 -15.31
C LEU A 52 0.66 14.72 -14.81
N LEU A 53 -0.57 14.52 -14.35
CA LEU A 53 -1.02 13.21 -13.86
C LEU A 53 -0.95 12.15 -14.97
N ASN A 54 -1.34 12.50 -16.20
CA ASN A 54 -1.22 11.60 -17.35
C ASN A 54 0.26 11.22 -17.63
N GLU A 55 1.17 12.20 -17.60
CA GLU A 55 2.61 11.92 -17.74
C GLU A 55 3.13 10.99 -16.65
N LEU A 56 2.71 11.18 -15.40
CA LEU A 56 3.05 10.30 -14.28
C LEU A 56 2.56 8.85 -14.48
N TYR A 57 1.53 8.62 -15.27
CA TYR A 57 1.03 7.28 -15.58
C TYR A 57 1.66 6.63 -16.79
N THR A 58 2.18 7.43 -17.75
CA THR A 58 2.52 6.93 -19.10
C THR A 58 3.97 7.15 -19.50
N ASN A 59 4.71 8.04 -18.83
CA ASN A 59 6.06 8.41 -19.21
C ASN A 59 7.11 7.65 -18.37
N PRO A 60 7.86 6.68 -18.97
CA PRO A 60 8.88 5.90 -18.25
C PRO A 60 10.04 6.74 -17.72
N GLU A 61 10.49 7.73 -18.49
CA GLU A 61 11.60 8.60 -18.06
C GLU A 61 11.22 9.42 -16.82
N LEU A 62 9.96 9.90 -16.77
CA LEU A 62 9.45 10.61 -15.60
C LEU A 62 9.27 9.67 -14.41
N ALA A 63 8.85 8.42 -14.65
CA ALA A 63 8.74 7.41 -13.61
C ALA A 63 10.10 7.14 -12.96
N ASP A 64 11.13 6.85 -13.77
CA ASP A 64 12.47 6.58 -13.28
C ASP A 64 13.09 7.80 -12.58
N LEU A 65 12.90 9.01 -13.14
CA LEU A 65 13.37 10.25 -12.52
C LEU A 65 12.78 10.46 -11.12
N ILE A 66 11.48 10.25 -10.94
CA ILE A 66 10.81 10.49 -9.66
C ILE A 66 11.06 9.35 -8.67
N ILE A 67 11.11 8.10 -9.13
CA ILE A 67 11.29 6.94 -8.27
C ILE A 67 12.77 6.76 -7.88
N TYR A 68 13.68 6.89 -8.82
CA TYR A 68 15.09 6.54 -8.65
C TYR A 68 16.05 7.72 -8.78
N GLY A 69 15.60 8.88 -9.28
CA GLY A 69 16.41 10.09 -9.39
C GLY A 69 17.07 10.23 -10.76
N ILE A 70 18.30 10.69 -10.80
CA ILE A 70 19.04 11.07 -12.02
C ILE A 70 20.01 9.94 -12.39
N GLU A 71 19.91 9.43 -13.63
CA GLU A 71 20.85 8.47 -14.19
C GLU A 71 22.29 9.01 -14.16
N GLY A 72 23.25 8.15 -13.91
CA GLY A 72 24.65 8.51 -13.73
C GLY A 72 24.98 9.08 -12.34
N THR A 73 23.97 9.60 -11.63
CA THR A 73 24.14 10.15 -10.27
C THR A 73 23.58 9.23 -9.21
N HIS A 74 22.32 8.86 -9.33
CA HIS A 74 21.62 8.04 -8.32
C HIS A 74 21.54 6.58 -8.73
N TYR A 75 21.50 6.28 -10.02
CA TYR A 75 21.45 4.93 -10.58
C TYR A 75 22.17 4.86 -11.93
N GLU A 76 22.40 3.66 -12.42
CA GLU A 76 22.86 3.37 -13.78
C GLU A 76 21.91 2.35 -14.45
N ILE A 77 21.85 2.38 -15.78
CA ILE A 77 21.21 1.35 -16.56
C ILE A 77 22.25 0.33 -17.02
N THR A 78 22.04 -0.94 -16.70
CA THR A 78 22.94 -2.02 -17.10
C THR A 78 22.88 -2.29 -18.62
N GLU A 79 23.86 -3.01 -19.17
CA GLU A 79 23.87 -3.41 -20.58
C GLU A 79 22.62 -4.23 -20.98
N ASP A 80 22.05 -4.97 -20.03
CA ASP A 80 20.81 -5.76 -20.21
C ASP A 80 19.52 -4.94 -20.00
N GLY A 81 19.63 -3.63 -19.73
CA GLY A 81 18.48 -2.72 -19.60
C GLY A 81 17.81 -2.72 -18.22
N PHE A 82 18.46 -3.25 -17.18
CA PHE A 82 17.97 -3.14 -15.81
C PHE A 82 18.50 -1.90 -15.10
N LEU A 83 17.72 -1.37 -14.17
CA LEU A 83 18.13 -0.25 -13.33
C LEU A 83 18.88 -0.76 -12.10
N ASP A 84 20.13 -0.31 -11.92
CA ASP A 84 20.94 -0.57 -10.72
C ASP A 84 20.98 0.69 -9.84
N ALA A 85 20.18 0.71 -8.80
CA ALA A 85 20.09 1.82 -7.86
C ALA A 85 21.32 1.97 -6.95
N ASN A 86 22.30 1.05 -7.02
CA ASN A 86 23.56 1.11 -6.24
C ASN A 86 24.76 1.52 -7.08
N ALA A 87 24.61 1.65 -8.40
CA ALA A 87 25.72 1.90 -9.32
C ALA A 87 25.98 3.39 -9.61
N GLY A 88 25.08 4.28 -9.21
CA GLY A 88 25.28 5.73 -9.38
C GLY A 88 26.42 6.29 -8.55
N THR A 89 26.91 7.48 -8.90
CA THR A 89 28.01 8.17 -8.18
C THR A 89 27.59 8.65 -6.78
N SER A 90 26.29 8.81 -6.51
CA SER A 90 25.72 9.24 -5.23
C SER A 90 24.38 8.52 -4.96
N PRO A 91 24.34 7.17 -4.94
CA PRO A 91 23.09 6.40 -4.84
C PRO A 91 22.34 6.66 -3.53
N ASP A 92 23.06 6.92 -2.44
CA ASP A 92 22.46 7.11 -1.10
C ASP A 92 21.80 8.48 -0.91
N THR A 93 21.93 9.40 -1.87
CA THR A 93 21.39 10.77 -1.75
C THR A 93 19.94 10.90 -2.21
N TYR A 94 19.38 9.87 -2.84
CA TYR A 94 18.02 9.86 -3.33
C TYR A 94 17.33 8.52 -3.01
N SER A 95 16.24 8.59 -2.32
CA SER A 95 15.40 7.42 -2.02
C SER A 95 13.93 7.82 -1.99
N THR A 96 13.10 7.10 -2.70
CA THR A 96 11.64 7.26 -2.65
C THR A 96 10.93 5.91 -2.59
N LEU A 97 9.65 5.94 -2.24
CA LEU A 97 8.82 4.74 -2.16
C LEU A 97 8.10 4.54 -3.49
N ASN A 98 8.58 3.63 -4.32
CA ASN A 98 8.06 3.36 -5.66
C ASN A 98 6.54 3.01 -5.67
N TRP A 99 6.04 2.42 -4.60
CA TRP A 99 4.61 2.07 -4.46
C TRP A 99 3.70 3.29 -4.20
N LEU A 100 4.26 4.47 -3.93
CA LEU A 100 3.53 5.75 -3.87
C LEU A 100 3.42 6.41 -5.25
N TYR A 101 4.18 5.96 -6.23
CA TYR A 101 4.11 6.49 -7.59
C TYR A 101 2.80 6.05 -8.27
N PRO A 102 2.17 6.89 -9.10
CA PRO A 102 0.87 6.59 -9.71
C PRO A 102 0.84 5.30 -10.52
N ASN A 103 1.90 5.03 -11.29
CA ASN A 103 2.01 3.82 -12.09
C ASN A 103 3.43 3.26 -12.08
N GLN A 104 3.79 2.44 -11.10
CA GLN A 104 5.10 1.82 -11.04
C GLN A 104 5.43 0.89 -12.23
N PHE A 105 4.42 0.43 -12.99
CA PHE A 105 4.63 -0.39 -14.19
C PHE A 105 5.28 0.37 -15.34
N ALA A 106 5.31 1.71 -15.29
CA ALA A 106 6.02 2.54 -16.24
C ALA A 106 7.53 2.59 -15.97
N SER A 107 7.99 2.25 -14.74
CA SER A 107 9.40 2.34 -14.38
C SER A 107 10.23 1.17 -14.89
N THR A 108 11.54 1.41 -15.07
CA THR A 108 12.51 0.39 -15.43
C THR A 108 12.64 -0.67 -14.33
N VAL A 109 12.74 -1.92 -14.73
CA VAL A 109 12.88 -3.05 -13.80
C VAL A 109 14.25 -2.99 -13.13
N ILE A 110 14.28 -3.09 -11.79
CA ILE A 110 15.53 -3.08 -11.03
C ILE A 110 16.28 -4.42 -11.12
N VAL A 111 17.60 -4.37 -11.05
CA VAL A 111 18.49 -5.55 -11.04
C VAL A 111 18.06 -6.58 -10.00
N GLY A 112 18.28 -7.85 -10.30
CA GLY A 112 17.88 -8.98 -9.44
C GLY A 112 16.47 -9.50 -9.70
N ASN A 113 15.62 -8.76 -10.43
CA ASN A 113 14.35 -9.23 -10.97
C ASN A 113 14.50 -9.79 -12.38
N THR A 114 13.48 -10.43 -12.88
CA THR A 114 13.37 -10.86 -14.28
C THR A 114 12.72 -9.76 -15.12
N ALA A 115 13.05 -9.70 -16.42
CA ALA A 115 12.53 -8.66 -17.32
C ALA A 115 11.00 -8.63 -17.41
N ASP A 116 10.34 -9.76 -17.17
CA ASP A 116 8.88 -9.96 -17.17
C ASP A 116 8.22 -9.60 -15.81
N LEU A 117 8.90 -8.85 -14.94
CA LEU A 117 8.38 -8.50 -13.60
C LEU A 117 6.99 -7.87 -13.66
N TRP A 118 6.79 -6.93 -14.57
CA TRP A 118 5.54 -6.20 -14.65
C TRP A 118 4.40 -7.05 -15.22
N GLU A 119 4.66 -7.85 -16.24
CA GLU A 119 3.70 -8.81 -16.78
C GLU A 119 3.26 -9.82 -15.72
N ARG A 120 4.21 -10.37 -14.96
CA ARG A 120 3.92 -11.27 -13.84
C ARG A 120 3.15 -10.59 -12.73
N THR A 121 3.40 -9.31 -12.48
CA THR A 121 2.66 -8.55 -11.46
C THR A 121 1.23 -8.25 -11.91
N ILE A 122 1.02 -7.99 -13.20
CA ILE A 122 -0.33 -7.85 -13.77
C ILE A 122 -1.10 -9.16 -13.63
N ALA A 123 -0.52 -10.28 -14.06
CA ALA A 123 -1.15 -11.60 -13.93
C ALA A 123 -1.50 -11.94 -12.47
N PHE A 124 -0.57 -11.68 -11.55
CA PHE A 124 -0.78 -11.84 -10.12
C PHE A 124 -1.97 -11.03 -9.58
N ASN A 125 -2.14 -9.79 -10.04
CA ASN A 125 -3.28 -8.95 -9.67
C ASN A 125 -4.61 -9.44 -10.28
N GLU A 126 -4.57 -9.95 -11.50
CA GLU A 126 -5.75 -10.47 -12.20
C GLU A 126 -6.28 -11.76 -11.57
N GLU A 127 -5.39 -12.62 -11.09
CA GLU A 127 -5.71 -13.88 -10.42
C GLU A 127 -6.17 -13.69 -8.96
N ALA A 128 -5.94 -12.53 -8.37
CA ALA A 128 -6.27 -12.27 -6.98
C ALA A 128 -7.78 -12.38 -6.68
N VAL A 129 -8.11 -12.98 -5.54
CA VAL A 129 -9.49 -13.10 -5.07
C VAL A 129 -10.07 -11.73 -4.77
N LYS A 130 -11.17 -11.38 -5.44
CA LYS A 130 -11.85 -10.10 -5.23
C LYS A 130 -12.79 -10.19 -4.03
N SER A 131 -12.74 -9.17 -3.17
CA SER A 131 -13.69 -9.02 -2.06
C SER A 131 -15.14 -9.03 -2.56
N PRO A 132 -16.06 -9.79 -1.94
CA PRO A 132 -17.49 -9.64 -2.20
C PRO A 132 -17.99 -8.21 -1.92
N ALA A 133 -17.32 -7.49 -1.02
CA ALA A 133 -17.60 -6.09 -0.68
C ALA A 133 -16.81 -5.08 -1.51
N MET A 134 -16.32 -5.46 -2.70
CA MET A 134 -15.61 -4.55 -3.58
C MET A 134 -16.53 -3.41 -4.03
N GLY A 135 -16.10 -2.16 -3.77
CA GLY A 135 -16.86 -0.93 -4.00
C GLY A 135 -17.66 -0.44 -2.79
N PHE A 136 -17.75 -1.23 -1.70
CA PHE A 136 -18.31 -0.75 -0.44
C PHE A 136 -17.36 0.25 0.24
N ALA A 137 -17.92 1.38 0.68
CA ALA A 137 -17.25 2.38 1.51
C ALA A 137 -18.06 2.61 2.79
N PHE A 138 -17.44 2.41 3.94
CA PHE A 138 -18.07 2.64 5.23
C PHE A 138 -18.11 4.13 5.55
N ASP A 139 -19.29 4.69 5.80
CA ASP A 139 -19.47 6.04 6.35
C ASP A 139 -19.48 5.96 7.88
N SER A 140 -18.40 6.43 8.50
CA SER A 140 -18.23 6.41 9.95
C SER A 140 -18.83 7.62 10.67
N THR A 141 -19.51 8.52 9.97
CA THR A 141 -20.00 9.80 10.53
C THR A 141 -20.87 9.62 11.78
N THR A 142 -21.74 8.59 11.80
CA THR A 142 -22.65 8.29 12.90
C THR A 142 -21.97 7.67 14.14
N VAL A 143 -20.75 7.18 14.00
CA VAL A 143 -19.99 6.45 15.05
C VAL A 143 -18.58 7.02 15.26
N THR A 144 -18.33 8.26 14.86
CA THR A 144 -17.00 8.90 14.94
C THR A 144 -16.45 8.95 16.36
N THR A 145 -17.31 9.19 17.35
CA THR A 145 -16.92 9.24 18.77
C THR A 145 -16.46 7.87 19.27
N GLU A 146 -17.22 6.83 18.98
CA GLU A 146 -16.89 5.46 19.35
C GLU A 146 -15.66 4.98 18.61
N LEU A 147 -15.53 5.31 17.31
CA LEU A 147 -14.36 4.96 16.50
C LEU A 147 -13.07 5.56 17.09
N THR A 148 -13.10 6.84 17.50
CA THR A 148 -11.97 7.49 18.17
C THR A 148 -11.63 6.80 19.48
N ALA A 149 -12.63 6.52 20.32
CA ALA A 149 -12.42 5.88 21.61
C ALA A 149 -11.84 4.45 21.49
N VAL A 150 -12.36 3.67 20.54
CA VAL A 150 -11.88 2.30 20.27
C VAL A 150 -10.46 2.33 19.70
N THR A 151 -10.15 3.28 18.80
CA THR A 151 -8.79 3.44 18.26
C THR A 151 -7.79 3.76 19.34
N ASN A 152 -8.11 4.65 20.28
CA ASN A 152 -7.22 4.97 21.40
C ASN A 152 -6.93 3.74 22.28
N VAL A 153 -7.94 2.90 22.55
CA VAL A 153 -7.73 1.64 23.27
C VAL A 153 -6.83 0.70 22.49
N TYR A 154 -7.06 0.55 21.17
CA TYR A 154 -6.21 -0.30 20.32
C TYR A 154 -4.73 0.15 20.37
N GLU A 155 -4.48 1.44 20.21
CA GLU A 155 -3.12 2.02 20.22
C GLU A 155 -2.41 1.85 21.57
N GLU A 156 -3.17 1.86 22.70
CA GLU A 156 -2.63 1.59 24.04
C GLU A 156 -2.02 0.18 24.13
N TYR A 157 -2.68 -0.82 23.53
CA TYR A 157 -2.28 -2.23 23.63
C TYR A 157 -1.40 -2.73 22.50
N GLN A 158 -1.54 -2.18 21.28
CA GLN A 158 -0.95 -2.71 20.06
C GLN A 158 0.54 -3.02 20.20
N LYS A 159 1.33 -2.01 20.55
CA LYS A 159 2.80 -2.18 20.60
C LYS A 159 3.23 -3.18 21.66
N SER A 160 2.58 -3.19 22.82
CA SER A 160 2.91 -4.09 23.90
C SER A 160 2.62 -5.55 23.55
N LEU A 161 1.56 -5.81 22.82
CA LEU A 161 1.19 -7.14 22.32
C LEU A 161 2.07 -7.57 21.15
N GLU A 162 2.24 -6.71 20.13
CA GLU A 162 3.02 -7.03 18.92
C GLU A 162 4.50 -7.32 19.21
N TYR A 163 5.08 -6.63 20.20
CA TYR A 163 6.47 -6.85 20.61
C TYR A 163 6.63 -7.89 21.72
N GLY A 164 5.55 -8.50 22.20
CA GLY A 164 5.59 -9.56 23.20
C GLY A 164 5.92 -9.05 24.62
N PHE A 165 5.67 -7.78 24.94
CA PHE A 165 5.85 -7.25 26.28
C PHE A 165 4.72 -7.62 27.23
N VAL A 166 3.57 -8.03 26.71
CA VAL A 166 2.39 -8.48 27.44
C VAL A 166 1.99 -9.85 26.94
N ASP A 167 1.64 -10.74 27.85
CA ASP A 167 1.09 -12.06 27.53
C ASP A 167 -0.22 -11.89 26.73
N PRO A 168 -0.31 -12.40 25.50
CA PRO A 168 -1.51 -12.25 24.66
C PRO A 168 -2.75 -12.89 25.28
N ASP A 169 -2.61 -13.96 26.08
CA ASP A 169 -3.74 -14.62 26.75
C ASP A 169 -4.37 -13.75 27.85
N VAL A 170 -3.63 -12.72 28.32
CA VAL A 170 -4.11 -11.72 29.28
C VAL A 170 -4.48 -10.41 28.55
N GLY A 171 -3.58 -9.90 27.74
CA GLY A 171 -3.72 -8.57 27.13
C GLY A 171 -4.82 -8.49 26.09
N ILE A 172 -5.05 -9.54 25.27
CA ILE A 172 -6.11 -9.52 24.26
C ILE A 172 -7.51 -9.48 24.88
N PRO A 173 -7.87 -10.33 25.85
CA PRO A 173 -9.17 -10.22 26.52
C PRO A 173 -9.40 -8.85 27.18
N GLU A 174 -8.39 -8.30 27.87
CA GLU A 174 -8.48 -6.98 28.49
C GLU A 174 -8.69 -5.86 27.46
N MET A 175 -7.93 -5.88 26.37
CA MET A 175 -8.10 -4.94 25.27
C MET A 175 -9.51 -5.01 24.69
N LEU A 176 -10.01 -6.22 24.39
CA LEU A 176 -11.35 -6.42 23.83
C LEU A 176 -12.45 -5.95 24.78
N GLU A 177 -12.32 -6.18 26.09
CA GLU A 177 -13.26 -5.66 27.08
C GLU A 177 -13.30 -4.13 27.06
N LYS A 178 -12.14 -3.46 27.07
CA LYS A 178 -12.06 -2.00 26.98
C LYS A 178 -12.63 -1.46 25.66
N MET A 179 -12.34 -2.12 24.52
CA MET A 179 -12.88 -1.73 23.23
C MET A 179 -14.41 -1.86 23.17
N ASN A 180 -14.97 -2.93 23.75
CA ASN A 180 -16.43 -3.11 23.83
C ASN A 180 -17.07 -2.02 24.70
N ASN A 181 -16.45 -1.68 25.84
CA ASN A 181 -16.89 -0.58 26.71
C ASN A 181 -16.78 0.79 26.01
N ALA A 182 -15.84 0.95 25.07
CA ALA A 182 -15.67 2.14 24.25
C ALA A 182 -16.64 2.23 23.04
N GLY A 183 -17.45 1.18 22.81
CA GLY A 183 -18.49 1.18 21.76
C GLY A 183 -18.15 0.38 20.50
N LEU A 184 -17.23 -0.59 20.57
CA LEU A 184 -16.86 -1.43 19.43
C LEU A 184 -18.08 -2.09 18.78
N GLN A 185 -19.03 -2.62 19.57
CA GLN A 185 -20.21 -3.28 19.03
C GLN A 185 -21.08 -2.33 18.21
N LYS A 186 -21.22 -1.06 18.61
CA LYS A 186 -21.98 -0.05 17.86
C LYS A 186 -21.36 0.21 16.49
N ILE A 187 -20.01 0.25 16.41
CA ILE A 187 -19.28 0.42 15.12
C ILE A 187 -19.55 -0.79 14.21
N ILE A 188 -19.48 -2.01 14.77
CA ILE A 188 -19.71 -3.25 14.02
C ILE A 188 -21.15 -3.28 13.48
N ASP A 189 -22.14 -2.98 14.30
CA ASP A 189 -23.54 -2.98 13.91
C ASP A 189 -23.84 -1.96 12.81
N GLU A 190 -23.32 -0.74 12.94
CA GLU A 190 -23.46 0.31 11.93
C GLU A 190 -22.81 -0.10 10.59
N LYS A 191 -21.60 -0.62 10.64
CA LYS A 191 -20.88 -1.07 9.44
C LYS A 191 -21.62 -2.24 8.77
N GLN A 192 -22.16 -3.18 9.56
CA GLN A 192 -22.92 -4.30 9.03
C GLN A 192 -24.22 -3.82 8.37
N ALA A 193 -24.95 -2.91 9.00
CA ALA A 193 -26.19 -2.36 8.45
C ALA A 193 -25.95 -1.64 7.10
N GLN A 194 -24.88 -0.86 7.00
CA GLN A 194 -24.48 -0.20 5.74
C GLN A 194 -24.07 -1.21 4.66
N LEU A 195 -23.32 -2.25 5.03
CA LEU A 195 -22.91 -3.32 4.11
C LEU A 195 -24.12 -4.10 3.57
N ASP A 196 -25.09 -4.44 4.43
CA ASP A 196 -26.29 -5.16 4.06
C ASP A 196 -27.17 -4.31 3.12
N ALA A 197 -27.33 -3.02 3.41
CA ALA A 197 -28.04 -2.08 2.55
C ALA A 197 -27.37 -1.92 1.17
N TRP A 198 -26.04 -1.80 1.16
CA TRP A 198 -25.26 -1.71 -0.07
C TRP A 198 -25.36 -3.00 -0.90
N ALA A 199 -25.29 -4.16 -0.27
CA ALA A 199 -25.42 -5.45 -0.95
C ALA A 199 -26.81 -5.67 -1.55
N ALA A 200 -27.86 -5.22 -0.85
CA ALA A 200 -29.26 -5.33 -1.32
C ALA A 200 -29.56 -4.40 -2.51
N ALA A 201 -28.75 -3.35 -2.72
CA ALA A 201 -28.93 -2.38 -3.81
C ALA A 201 -28.21 -2.79 -5.11
N ARG A 202 -27.52 -3.92 -5.15
CA ARG A 202 -26.78 -4.45 -6.30
C ARG A 202 -27.52 -5.57 -6.99
#